data_424d9d064526b6eec4fdc1bd6d303884
#
_entry.id   424d9d064526b6eec4fdc1bd6d303884
#
_cell.length_a   1.000
_cell.length_b   1.000
_cell.length_c   1.000
_cell.angle_alpha   90.00
_cell.angle_beta   90.00
_cell.angle_gamma   90.00
#
_symmetry.space_group_name_H-M   'P 1'
#
loop_
_entity.id
_entity.type
_entity.pdbx_description
1 polymer ?
#
loop_
_entity_poly.entity_id
_entity_poly.type
_entity_poly.pdbx_seq_one_letter_code
_entity_poly.pdbx_strand_id
1 'polypeptide(L)'
;MENYNLESARELVNSAEKELSKEFEKAEEICEFNSEKVLKAFQENRVNEADFGSTTGYGYGDIGREKIEKVFADVLRAEDCIVRGQFISGTHALTVALFAFLRPGDTMLSINGKPYDTLDEVIGIAENPSSLK
;
A
#
# COMPACT_ATOMS: atom_id res chain seq x y z
N MET A 1 9.58 19.94 37.46
CA MET A 1 9.35 18.60 36.86
C MET A 1 8.04 18.10 37.44
N GLU A 2 6.98 18.07 36.65
CA GLU A 2 5.72 17.45 37.04
C GLU A 2 5.95 15.98 37.29
N ASN A 3 5.64 15.52 38.51
CA ASN A 3 5.64 14.09 38.82
C ASN A 3 4.48 13.43 38.04
N TYR A 4 4.77 12.84 36.91
CA TYR A 4 3.80 11.99 36.21
C TYR A 4 3.46 10.81 37.12
N ASN A 5 2.22 10.76 37.58
CA ASN A 5 1.73 9.63 38.36
C ASN A 5 1.43 8.47 37.42
N LEU A 6 2.36 7.51 37.33
CA LEU A 6 2.25 6.33 36.51
C LEU A 6 1.01 5.46 36.81
N GLU A 7 0.54 5.51 38.07
CA GLU A 7 -0.64 4.76 38.51
C GLU A 7 -1.91 5.34 37.89
N SER A 8 -2.05 6.65 37.93
CA SER A 8 -3.17 7.36 37.28
C SER A 8 -3.16 7.19 35.74
N ALA A 9 -1.99 7.17 35.13
CA ALA A 9 -1.87 6.91 33.69
C ALA A 9 -2.31 5.49 33.35
N ARG A 10 -1.96 4.48 34.14
CA ARG A 10 -2.39 3.09 33.96
C ARG A 10 -3.90 2.93 34.12
N GLU A 11 -4.49 3.56 35.13
CA GLU A 11 -5.95 3.54 35.32
C GLU A 11 -6.68 4.13 34.12
N LEU A 12 -6.19 5.24 33.58
CA LEU A 12 -6.76 5.88 32.38
C LEU A 12 -6.67 4.95 31.15
N VAL A 13 -5.50 4.34 30.92
CA VAL A 13 -5.31 3.38 29.82
C VAL A 13 -6.24 2.17 29.97
N ASN A 14 -6.30 1.55 31.15
CA ASN A 14 -7.17 0.40 31.39
C ASN A 14 -8.66 0.75 31.22
N SER A 15 -9.06 1.95 31.56
CA SER A 15 -10.43 2.42 31.34
C SER A 15 -10.72 2.57 29.85
N ALA A 16 -9.82 3.21 29.11
CA ALA A 16 -9.95 3.40 27.67
C ALA A 16 -9.97 2.04 26.91
N GLU A 17 -9.09 1.10 27.29
CA GLU A 17 -9.08 -0.25 26.68
C GLU A 17 -10.40 -0.99 26.88
N LYS A 18 -11.02 -0.87 28.07
CA LYS A 18 -12.34 -1.47 28.32
C LYS A 18 -13.44 -0.84 27.45
N GLU A 19 -13.42 0.47 27.27
CA GLU A 19 -14.40 1.16 26.43
C GLU A 19 -14.23 0.80 24.95
N LEU A 20 -13.00 0.57 24.51
CA LEU A 20 -12.65 0.28 23.12
C LEU A 20 -12.60 -1.21 22.80
N SER A 21 -12.94 -2.11 23.75
CA SER A 21 -12.81 -3.57 23.52
C SER A 21 -13.47 -4.07 22.24
N LYS A 22 -14.66 -3.57 21.90
CA LYS A 22 -15.37 -3.95 20.68
C LYS A 22 -14.67 -3.46 19.40
N GLU A 23 -14.01 -2.31 19.46
CA GLU A 23 -13.24 -1.80 18.31
C GLU A 23 -11.96 -2.61 18.13
N PHE A 24 -11.33 -3.04 19.21
CA PHE A 24 -10.18 -3.95 19.16
C PHE A 24 -10.57 -5.33 18.61
N GLU A 25 -11.65 -5.93 19.09
CA GLU A 25 -12.18 -7.18 18.55
C GLU A 25 -12.40 -7.10 17.04
N LYS A 26 -13.04 -6.05 16.58
CA LYS A 26 -13.26 -5.80 15.16
C LYS A 26 -11.95 -5.62 14.36
N ALA A 27 -10.98 -4.94 14.95
CA ALA A 27 -9.67 -4.78 14.33
C ALA A 27 -8.91 -6.12 14.24
N GLU A 28 -9.03 -6.97 15.26
CA GLU A 28 -8.46 -8.32 15.28
C GLU A 28 -9.09 -9.22 14.22
N GLU A 29 -10.42 -9.23 14.07
CA GLU A 29 -11.10 -9.98 13.00
C GLU A 29 -10.63 -9.54 11.60
N ILE A 30 -10.47 -8.24 11.37
CA ILE A 30 -9.95 -7.71 10.10
C ILE A 30 -8.49 -8.14 9.90
N CYS A 31 -7.68 -8.11 10.96
CA CYS A 31 -6.28 -8.53 10.93
C CYS A 31 -6.17 -10.02 10.60
N GLU A 32 -6.95 -10.88 11.27
CA GLU A 32 -6.98 -12.32 11.03
C GLU A 32 -7.33 -12.62 9.56
N PHE A 33 -8.45 -12.08 9.08
CA PHE A 33 -8.89 -12.26 7.70
C PHE A 33 -7.82 -11.85 6.67
N ASN A 34 -7.16 -10.70 6.87
CA ASN A 34 -6.14 -10.25 5.94
C ASN A 34 -4.84 -11.05 6.06
N SER A 35 -4.48 -11.50 7.26
CA SER A 35 -3.32 -12.36 7.48
C SER A 35 -3.48 -13.71 6.80
N GLU A 36 -4.64 -14.35 6.94
CA GLU A 36 -4.96 -15.60 6.23
C GLU A 36 -4.88 -15.42 4.70
N LYS A 37 -5.46 -14.33 4.18
CA LYS A 37 -5.43 -14.03 2.74
C LYS A 37 -3.99 -13.89 2.22
N VAL A 38 -3.13 -13.17 2.94
CA VAL A 38 -1.72 -13.01 2.57
C VAL A 38 -0.98 -14.35 2.65
N LEU A 39 -1.15 -15.09 3.75
CA LEU A 39 -0.51 -16.39 3.93
C LEU A 39 -0.90 -17.37 2.80
N LYS A 40 -2.17 -17.38 2.43
CA LYS A 40 -2.67 -18.21 1.32
C LYS A 40 -2.01 -17.83 -0.01
N ALA A 41 -1.88 -16.53 -0.32
CA ALA A 41 -1.19 -16.07 -1.52
C ALA A 41 0.29 -16.53 -1.54
N PHE A 42 0.98 -16.46 -0.42
CA PHE A 42 2.35 -16.98 -0.30
C PHE A 42 2.43 -18.50 -0.56
N GLN A 43 1.49 -19.27 0.01
CA GLN A 43 1.44 -20.73 -0.16
C GLN A 43 1.12 -21.13 -1.61
N GLU A 44 0.12 -20.51 -2.24
CA GLU A 44 -0.31 -20.79 -3.60
C GLU A 44 0.80 -20.46 -4.61
N ASN A 45 1.55 -19.38 -4.38
CA ASN A 45 2.71 -19.02 -5.20
C ASN A 45 3.99 -19.76 -4.80
N ARG A 46 3.94 -20.67 -3.81
CA ARG A 46 5.08 -21.47 -3.35
C ARG A 46 6.32 -20.63 -3.06
N VAL A 47 6.10 -19.53 -2.33
CA VAL A 47 7.21 -18.64 -1.92
C VAL A 47 8.14 -19.40 -1.00
N ASN A 48 9.44 -19.33 -1.27
CA ASN A 48 10.48 -20.02 -0.52
C ASN A 48 11.76 -19.17 -0.42
N GLU A 49 12.76 -19.64 0.32
CA GLU A 49 13.99 -18.90 0.61
C GLU A 49 14.75 -18.45 -0.65
N ALA A 50 14.72 -19.24 -1.71
CA ALA A 50 15.41 -18.89 -2.96
C ALA A 50 14.84 -17.64 -3.64
N ASP A 51 13.57 -17.33 -3.38
CA ASP A 51 12.90 -16.15 -3.96
C ASP A 51 13.40 -14.82 -3.37
N PHE A 52 14.07 -14.88 -2.20
CA PHE A 52 14.70 -13.72 -1.55
C PHE A 52 16.16 -13.52 -1.94
N GLY A 53 16.67 -14.36 -2.83
CA GLY A 53 18.05 -14.25 -3.33
C GLY A 53 18.26 -12.97 -4.14
N SER A 54 19.48 -12.44 -4.09
CA SER A 54 19.84 -11.28 -4.90
C SER A 54 19.86 -11.64 -6.38
N THR A 55 19.31 -10.75 -7.21
CA THR A 55 19.29 -10.87 -8.67
C THR A 55 19.95 -9.67 -9.33
N THR A 56 20.24 -9.75 -10.63
CA THR A 56 20.81 -8.64 -11.39
C THR A 56 19.82 -7.49 -11.62
N GLY A 57 18.53 -7.73 -11.42
CA GLY A 57 17.47 -6.75 -11.69
C GLY A 57 17.12 -6.59 -13.17
N TYR A 58 17.75 -7.34 -14.07
CA TYR A 58 17.48 -7.28 -15.52
C TYR A 58 16.39 -8.26 -16.02
N GLY A 59 15.71 -8.94 -15.10
CA GLY A 59 14.61 -9.86 -15.42
C GLY A 59 15.04 -11.27 -15.85
N TYR A 60 16.32 -11.53 -16.02
CA TYR A 60 16.81 -12.87 -16.35
C TYR A 60 17.00 -13.69 -15.08
N GLY A 61 16.17 -14.72 -14.89
CA GLY A 61 16.24 -15.59 -13.72
C GLY A 61 15.79 -14.91 -12.42
N ASP A 62 15.03 -13.83 -12.49
CA ASP A 62 14.51 -13.07 -11.35
C ASP A 62 13.19 -13.67 -10.85
N ILE A 63 13.28 -14.87 -10.30
CA ILE A 63 12.13 -15.65 -9.84
C ILE A 63 11.36 -14.91 -8.74
N GLY A 64 12.07 -14.29 -7.81
CA GLY A 64 11.47 -13.54 -6.69
C GLY A 64 10.62 -12.36 -7.16
N ARG A 65 11.04 -11.69 -8.22
CA ARG A 65 10.29 -10.58 -8.80
C ARG A 65 8.94 -11.01 -9.39
N GLU A 66 8.93 -12.09 -10.15
CA GLU A 66 7.69 -12.62 -10.72
C GLU A 66 6.75 -13.12 -9.63
N LYS A 67 7.30 -13.74 -8.59
CA LYS A 67 6.48 -14.23 -7.47
C LYS A 67 5.87 -13.12 -6.63
N ILE A 68 6.61 -12.06 -6.31
CA ILE A 68 6.05 -10.96 -5.53
C ILE A 68 4.90 -10.28 -6.27
N GLU A 69 4.99 -10.17 -7.60
CA GLU A 69 3.90 -9.61 -8.42
C GLU A 69 2.66 -10.48 -8.36
N LYS A 70 2.80 -11.80 -8.46
CA LYS A 70 1.68 -12.75 -8.31
C LYS A 70 1.06 -12.70 -6.92
N VAL A 71 1.88 -12.68 -5.87
CA VAL A 71 1.39 -12.55 -4.48
C VAL A 71 0.58 -11.27 -4.30
N PHE A 72 1.06 -10.13 -4.82
CA PHE A 72 0.31 -8.87 -4.74
C PHE A 72 -0.98 -8.91 -5.55
N ALA A 73 -0.96 -9.49 -6.75
CA ALA A 73 -2.15 -9.66 -7.58
C ALA A 73 -3.21 -10.50 -6.84
N ASP A 74 -2.83 -11.64 -6.25
CA ASP A 74 -3.74 -12.51 -5.50
C ASP A 74 -4.31 -11.80 -4.26
N VAL A 75 -3.46 -11.14 -3.47
CA VAL A 75 -3.87 -10.40 -2.26
C VAL A 75 -4.84 -9.28 -2.59
N LEU A 76 -4.60 -8.55 -3.68
CA LEU A 76 -5.42 -7.40 -4.11
C LEU A 76 -6.57 -7.81 -5.03
N ARG A 77 -6.68 -9.09 -5.41
CA ARG A 77 -7.66 -9.62 -6.37
C ARG A 77 -7.60 -8.90 -7.72
N ALA A 78 -6.39 -8.60 -8.17
CA ALA A 78 -6.11 -8.03 -9.48
C ALA A 78 -5.70 -9.13 -10.47
N GLU A 79 -5.85 -8.87 -11.77
CA GLU A 79 -5.40 -9.79 -12.82
C GLU A 79 -3.89 -9.87 -12.88
N ASP A 80 -3.21 -8.75 -12.61
CA ASP A 80 -1.75 -8.64 -12.60
C ASP A 80 -1.31 -7.50 -11.68
N CYS A 81 -0.01 -7.46 -11.37
CA CYS A 81 0.57 -6.43 -10.52
C CYS A 81 2.00 -6.12 -10.96
N ILE A 82 2.40 -4.87 -10.83
CA ILE A 82 3.79 -4.43 -11.05
C ILE A 82 4.40 -4.03 -9.72
N VAL A 83 5.36 -4.82 -9.26
CA VAL A 83 6.11 -4.55 -8.02
C VAL A 83 7.59 -4.40 -8.36
N ARG A 84 8.07 -3.17 -8.39
CA ARG A 84 9.44 -2.84 -8.84
C ARG A 84 10.12 -1.86 -7.90
N GLY A 85 11.39 -2.09 -7.61
CA GLY A 85 12.23 -1.15 -6.86
C GLY A 85 12.43 0.20 -7.56
N GLN A 86 12.13 0.28 -8.86
CA GLN A 86 12.15 1.51 -9.64
C GLN A 86 11.02 2.47 -9.30
N PHE A 87 9.95 2.01 -8.66
CA PHE A 87 8.95 2.90 -8.07
C PHE A 87 9.51 3.51 -6.78
N ILE A 88 10.08 4.69 -6.89
CA ILE A 88 10.79 5.36 -5.79
C ILE A 88 9.88 5.97 -4.72
N SER A 89 8.58 6.10 -5.00
CA SER A 89 7.58 6.66 -4.10
C SER A 89 6.16 6.26 -4.49
N GLY A 90 5.20 6.42 -3.57
CA GLY A 90 3.78 6.26 -3.87
C GLY A 90 3.28 7.23 -4.95
N THR A 91 3.73 8.48 -4.92
CA THR A 91 3.42 9.48 -5.96
C THR A 91 3.91 9.01 -7.35
N HIS A 92 5.10 8.42 -7.43
CA HIS A 92 5.60 7.87 -8.69
C HIS A 92 4.72 6.72 -9.19
N ALA A 93 4.31 5.80 -8.33
CA ALA A 93 3.41 4.71 -8.71
C ALA A 93 2.05 5.23 -9.21
N LEU A 94 1.46 6.21 -8.51
CA LEU A 94 0.22 6.84 -8.92
C LEU A 94 0.37 7.60 -10.25
N THR A 95 1.48 8.30 -10.46
CA THR A 95 1.79 9.00 -11.71
C THR A 95 1.86 8.03 -12.89
N VAL A 96 2.57 6.91 -12.73
CA VAL A 96 2.66 5.87 -13.76
C VAL A 96 1.28 5.30 -14.09
N ALA A 97 0.46 5.02 -13.07
CA ALA A 97 -0.90 4.54 -13.26
C ALA A 97 -1.77 5.56 -14.03
N LEU A 98 -1.73 6.83 -13.64
CA LEU A 98 -2.48 7.89 -14.33
C LEU A 98 -2.04 8.04 -15.79
N PHE A 99 -0.75 8.04 -16.07
CA PHE A 99 -0.21 8.17 -17.43
C PHE A 99 -0.48 6.94 -18.31
N ALA A 100 -0.71 5.77 -17.70
CA ALA A 100 -1.12 4.58 -18.43
C ALA A 100 -2.53 4.73 -19.02
N PHE A 101 -3.44 5.39 -18.30
CA PHE A 101 -4.86 5.47 -18.67
C PHE A 101 -5.28 6.83 -19.26
N LEU A 102 -4.60 7.91 -18.90
CA LEU A 102 -4.98 9.28 -19.27
C LEU A 102 -4.02 9.88 -20.29
N ARG A 103 -4.55 10.76 -21.12
CA ARG A 103 -3.81 11.61 -22.06
C ARG A 103 -4.09 13.08 -21.76
N PRO A 104 -3.23 14.01 -22.17
CA PRO A 104 -3.51 15.44 -22.07
C PRO A 104 -4.88 15.79 -22.68
N GLY A 105 -5.72 16.47 -21.89
CA GLY A 105 -7.09 16.83 -22.28
C GLY A 105 -8.17 15.83 -21.86
N ASP A 106 -7.82 14.65 -21.31
CA ASP A 106 -8.81 13.73 -20.76
C ASP A 106 -9.43 14.28 -19.47
N THR A 107 -10.65 13.85 -19.18
CA THR A 107 -11.36 14.26 -17.96
C THR A 107 -11.20 13.21 -16.87
N MET A 108 -10.68 13.63 -15.71
CA MET A 108 -10.61 12.81 -14.49
C MET A 108 -11.59 13.34 -13.45
N LEU A 109 -12.45 12.46 -12.91
CA LEU A 109 -13.37 12.79 -11.82
C LEU A 109 -12.88 12.19 -10.51
N SER A 110 -12.55 13.04 -9.54
CA SER A 110 -12.22 12.62 -8.17
C SER A 110 -13.47 12.63 -7.30
N ILE A 111 -14.01 11.43 -7.03
CA ILE A 111 -15.28 11.27 -6.28
C ILE A 111 -15.14 11.53 -4.77
N ASN A 112 -13.94 11.44 -4.22
CA ASN A 112 -13.66 11.59 -2.79
C ASN A 112 -13.11 12.99 -2.42
N GLY A 113 -13.22 13.95 -3.33
CA GLY A 113 -12.68 15.29 -3.14
C GLY A 113 -11.34 15.52 -3.86
N LYS A 114 -10.60 16.55 -3.47
CA LYS A 114 -9.32 16.90 -4.10
C LYS A 114 -8.33 15.73 -3.98
N PRO A 115 -7.64 15.34 -5.06
CA PRO A 115 -6.54 14.40 -5.00
C PRO A 115 -5.42 14.86 -4.05
N TYR A 116 -4.55 13.93 -3.67
CA TYR A 116 -3.39 14.22 -2.84
C TYR A 116 -2.52 15.31 -3.49
N ASP A 117 -2.05 16.26 -2.70
CA ASP A 117 -1.39 17.49 -3.19
C ASP A 117 -0.15 17.25 -4.05
N THR A 118 0.60 16.16 -3.81
CA THR A 118 1.75 15.78 -4.64
C THR A 118 1.36 15.41 -6.08
N LEU A 119 0.09 15.21 -6.37
CA LEU A 119 -0.43 14.96 -7.72
C LEU A 119 -0.85 16.23 -8.45
N ASP A 120 -0.89 17.40 -7.81
CA ASP A 120 -1.34 18.65 -8.41
C ASP A 120 -0.55 18.98 -9.68
N GLU A 121 0.76 18.78 -9.69
CA GLU A 121 1.59 18.97 -10.86
C GLU A 121 1.37 17.90 -11.93
N VAL A 122 1.15 16.64 -11.52
CA VAL A 122 0.96 15.50 -12.43
C VAL A 122 -0.31 15.65 -13.25
N ILE A 123 -1.42 16.04 -12.60
CA ILE A 123 -2.74 16.16 -13.21
C ILE A 123 -3.04 17.57 -13.77
N GLY A 124 -2.10 18.52 -13.64
CA GLY A 124 -2.20 19.83 -14.23
C GLY A 124 -3.05 20.86 -13.45
N ILE A 125 -3.29 20.63 -12.15
CA ILE A 125 -3.85 21.67 -11.26
C ILE A 125 -2.80 22.76 -11.02
N ALA A 126 -1.55 22.37 -10.78
CA ALA A 126 -0.41 23.26 -10.79
C ALA A 126 0.29 23.23 -12.17
N GLU A 127 0.83 24.36 -12.59
CA GLU A 127 1.49 24.45 -13.90
C GLU A 127 2.81 23.68 -13.92
N ASN A 128 2.88 22.66 -14.76
CA ASN A 128 4.09 21.90 -15.05
C ASN A 128 4.08 21.45 -16.51
N PRO A 129 5.14 21.69 -17.30
CA PRO A 129 5.20 21.29 -18.71
C PRO A 129 5.05 19.78 -18.95
N SER A 130 5.31 18.97 -17.93
CA SER A 130 5.23 17.50 -17.98
C SER A 130 3.93 16.93 -17.42
N SER A 131 2.95 17.78 -17.09
CA SER A 131 1.68 17.33 -16.54
C SER A 131 0.74 16.75 -17.60
N LEU A 132 -0.36 16.14 -17.14
CA LEU A 132 -1.47 15.66 -17.99
C LEU A 132 -2.41 16.77 -18.47
N LYS A 133 -2.10 18.03 -18.21
CA LYS A 133 -2.92 19.18 -18.62
C LYS A 133 -3.00 19.32 -20.14
#